data_95a1b7b286db35e64beb72471c912db0
#
_entry.id   95a1b7b286db35e64beb72471c912db0
#
_cell.length_a   1.000
_cell.length_b   1.000
_cell.length_c   1.000
_cell.angle_alpha   90.00
_cell.angle_beta   90.00
_cell.angle_gamma   90.00
#
_symmetry.space_group_name_H-M   'P 1'
#
loop_
_entity.id
_entity.type
_entity.pdbx_description
1 polymer ?
#
loop_
_entity_poly.entity_id
_entity_poly.type
_entity_poly.pdbx_seq_one_letter_code
_entity_poly.pdbx_strand_id
1 'polypeptide(L)'
;MARLTDVIETFIKDIINETGGEAEIQRNALASRFNCVPSQINYVIGTRFTTEHGYFVESRRGGGGHIKIKQIAVSKPYNRFMHLILSIGDSISEHAAAAHINNFVDYMLITPRDGMIMKAAIGSKALKSSNAENT
;
A
#
# COMPACT_ATOMS: atom_id res chain seq x y z
N MET A 1 21.37 9.10 15.90
CA MET A 1 20.42 8.36 16.75
C MET A 1 19.18 8.00 15.93
N ALA A 2 18.76 6.76 16.01
CA ALA A 2 17.50 6.33 15.39
C ALA A 2 16.33 6.95 16.17
N ARG A 3 15.36 7.50 15.45
CA ARG A 3 14.13 8.00 16.05
C ARG A 3 13.29 6.83 16.57
N LEU A 4 12.45 7.07 17.57
CA LEU A 4 11.55 6.03 18.09
C LEU A 4 10.69 5.43 16.96
N THR A 5 10.20 6.26 16.03
CA THR A 5 9.43 5.80 14.87
C THR A 5 10.22 4.80 14.01
N ASP A 6 11.50 5.05 13.80
CA ASP A 6 12.37 4.16 13.01
C ASP A 6 12.61 2.84 13.73
N VAL A 7 12.76 2.87 15.05
CA VAL A 7 12.94 1.66 15.86
C VAL A 7 11.68 0.79 15.84
N ILE A 8 10.51 1.39 15.97
CA ILE A 8 9.22 0.68 15.90
C ILE A 8 9.03 0.08 14.51
N GLU A 9 9.32 0.84 13.47
CA GLU A 9 9.24 0.37 12.08
C GLU A 9 10.11 -0.86 11.87
N THR A 10 11.36 -0.81 12.30
CA THR A 10 12.31 -1.92 12.18
C THR A 10 11.83 -3.16 12.93
N PHE A 11 11.31 -2.97 14.15
CA PHE A 11 10.76 -4.05 14.96
C PHE A 11 9.61 -4.77 14.24
N ILE A 12 8.68 -4.02 13.65
CA ILE A 12 7.54 -4.59 12.92
C ILE A 12 8.03 -5.31 11.66
N LYS A 13 8.97 -4.72 10.92
CA LYS A 13 9.55 -5.35 9.73
C LYS A 13 10.27 -6.65 10.05
N ASP A 14 10.94 -6.72 11.17
CA ASP A 14 11.60 -7.95 11.62
C ASP A 14 10.58 -9.06 11.90
N ILE A 15 9.45 -8.73 12.53
CA ILE A 15 8.37 -9.69 12.74
C ILE A 15 7.81 -10.18 11.40
N ILE A 16 7.57 -9.28 10.46
CA ILE A 16 7.06 -9.64 9.13
C ILE A 16 8.01 -10.61 8.43
N ASN A 17 9.31 -10.34 8.50
CA ASN A 17 10.33 -11.19 7.88
C ASN A 17 10.41 -12.57 8.54
N GLU A 18 10.29 -12.63 9.87
CA GLU A 18 10.35 -13.89 10.63
C GLU A 18 9.11 -14.76 10.41
N THR A 19 7.97 -14.15 10.17
CA THR A 19 6.68 -14.86 10.04
C THR A 19 6.29 -15.13 8.59
N GLY A 20 7.13 -14.77 7.63
CA GLY A 20 6.85 -15.04 6.22
C GLY A 20 5.93 -14.04 5.53
N GLY A 21 5.78 -12.84 6.07
CA GLY A 21 5.08 -11.75 5.39
C GLY A 21 3.90 -11.15 6.13
N GLU A 22 3.68 -11.53 7.38
CA GLU A 22 2.55 -11.05 8.17
C GLU A 22 2.95 -10.77 9.61
N ALA A 23 2.51 -9.64 10.16
CA ALA A 23 2.69 -9.31 11.57
C ALA A 23 1.34 -9.07 12.22
N GLU A 24 1.10 -9.70 13.35
CA GLU A 24 -0.07 -9.46 14.18
C GLU A 24 0.37 -8.71 15.43
N ILE A 25 -0.17 -7.51 15.62
CA ILE A 25 0.27 -6.57 16.65
C ILE A 25 -0.90 -6.16 17.51
N GLN A 26 -0.68 -6.10 18.82
CA GLN A 26 -1.59 -5.44 19.73
C GLN A 26 -1.03 -4.05 20.04
N ARG A 27 -1.81 -3.02 19.69
CA ARG A 27 -1.37 -1.61 19.77
C ARG A 27 -0.90 -1.23 21.16
N ASN A 28 -1.69 -1.56 22.18
CA ASN A 28 -1.38 -1.21 23.56
C ASN A 28 -0.14 -1.93 24.08
N ALA A 29 0.00 -3.20 23.77
CA ALA A 29 1.16 -3.99 24.17
C ALA A 29 2.44 -3.46 23.53
N LEU A 30 2.38 -3.08 22.25
CA LEU A 30 3.53 -2.51 21.54
C LEU A 30 3.90 -1.14 22.10
N ALA A 31 2.91 -0.30 22.40
CA ALA A 31 3.14 1.00 23.04
C ALA A 31 3.83 0.85 24.41
N SER A 32 3.39 -0.12 25.20
CA SER A 32 4.03 -0.43 26.49
C SER A 32 5.47 -0.88 26.33
N ARG A 33 5.72 -1.73 25.32
CA ARG A 33 7.06 -2.25 25.05
C ARG A 33 8.06 -1.14 24.71
N PHE A 34 7.62 -0.16 23.92
CA PHE A 34 8.47 0.97 23.52
C PHE A 34 8.34 2.19 24.43
N ASN A 35 7.58 2.05 25.50
CA ASN A 35 7.36 3.13 26.48
C ASN A 35 6.84 4.40 25.80
N CYS A 36 5.83 4.25 24.97
CA CYS A 36 5.19 5.35 24.26
C CYS A 36 3.66 5.21 24.32
N VAL A 37 2.95 6.19 23.78
CA VAL A 37 1.48 6.18 23.73
C VAL A 37 0.98 5.42 22.49
N PRO A 38 -0.23 4.80 22.53
CA PRO A 38 -0.77 4.07 21.38
C PRO A 38 -0.88 4.89 20.10
N SER A 39 -1.09 6.21 20.21
CA SER A 39 -1.13 7.11 19.04
C SER A 39 0.19 7.15 18.28
N GLN A 40 1.31 6.92 18.95
CA GLN A 40 2.62 6.83 18.32
C GLN A 40 2.71 5.58 17.44
N ILE A 41 2.14 4.46 17.91
CA ILE A 41 2.07 3.24 17.11
C ILE A 41 1.19 3.47 15.87
N ASN A 42 0.03 4.11 16.01
CA ASN A 42 -0.83 4.47 14.90
C ASN A 42 -0.11 5.33 13.86
N TYR A 43 0.70 6.28 14.32
CA TYR A 43 1.46 7.15 13.44
C TYR A 43 2.46 6.35 12.60
N VAL A 44 3.21 5.43 13.21
CA VAL A 44 4.16 4.59 12.49
C VAL A 44 3.44 3.73 11.45
N ILE A 45 2.34 3.09 11.83
CA ILE A 45 1.58 2.23 10.93
C ILE A 45 1.01 3.04 9.77
N GLY A 46 0.41 4.19 10.07
CA GLY A 46 -0.23 5.04 9.06
C GLY A 46 0.74 5.73 8.10
N THR A 47 2.01 5.87 8.46
CA THR A 47 3.01 6.55 7.63
C THR A 47 4.03 5.62 7.00
N ARG A 48 4.32 4.46 7.63
CA ARG A 48 5.39 3.56 7.17
C ARG A 48 4.85 2.24 6.59
N PHE A 49 3.64 1.83 6.96
CA PHE A 49 3.04 0.57 6.51
C PHE A 49 1.79 0.82 5.68
N THR A 50 1.92 1.67 4.67
CA THR A 50 0.85 2.00 3.74
C THR A 50 0.88 1.08 2.52
N THR A 51 -0.19 1.08 1.74
CA THR A 51 -0.23 0.33 0.47
C THR A 51 0.85 0.79 -0.50
N GLU A 52 1.20 2.07 -0.47
CA GLU A 52 2.29 2.62 -1.29
C GLU A 52 3.65 2.03 -0.94
N HIS A 53 3.84 1.63 0.32
CA HIS A 53 5.07 0.99 0.79
C HIS A 53 5.03 -0.54 0.66
N GLY A 54 3.94 -1.09 0.09
CA GLY A 54 3.80 -2.51 -0.15
C GLY A 54 3.19 -3.30 1.00
N TYR A 55 2.35 -2.66 1.82
CA TYR A 55 1.70 -3.30 2.95
C TYR A 55 0.19 -3.13 2.90
N PHE A 56 -0.52 -4.06 3.53
CA PHE A 56 -1.95 -4.00 3.74
C PHE A 56 -2.23 -4.17 5.23
N VAL A 57 -3.02 -3.26 5.80
CA VAL A 57 -3.30 -3.21 7.23
C VAL A 57 -4.76 -3.46 7.49
N GLU A 58 -5.06 -4.44 8.33
CA GLU A 58 -6.40 -4.70 8.84
C GLU A 58 -6.44 -4.36 10.33
N SER A 59 -7.41 -3.52 10.73
CA SER A 59 -7.65 -3.20 12.14
C SER A 59 -8.94 -3.87 12.59
N ARG A 60 -8.88 -4.55 13.75
CA ARG A 60 -10.07 -5.11 14.38
C ARG A 60 -10.50 -4.23 15.53
N ARG A 61 -11.78 -3.89 15.59
CA ARG A 61 -12.37 -3.16 16.70
C ARG A 61 -12.63 -4.12 17.86
N GLY A 62 -12.33 -3.65 19.09
CA GLY A 62 -12.51 -4.42 20.32
C GLY A 62 -11.26 -5.18 20.75
N GLY A 63 -11.13 -5.49 22.04
CA GLY A 63 -10.08 -6.37 22.55
C GLY A 63 -8.66 -5.78 22.53
N GLY A 64 -8.47 -4.45 22.70
CA GLY A 64 -7.14 -3.87 22.89
C GLY A 64 -6.42 -3.43 21.62
N GLY A 65 -7.10 -3.26 20.51
CA GLY A 65 -6.55 -2.67 19.29
C GLY A 65 -5.63 -3.61 18.51
N HIS A 66 -6.14 -4.76 18.09
CA HIS A 66 -5.41 -5.69 17.25
C HIS A 66 -5.26 -5.15 15.83
N ILE A 67 -4.05 -5.23 15.30
CA ILE A 67 -3.70 -4.79 13.95
C ILE A 67 -2.95 -5.92 13.27
N LYS A 68 -3.35 -6.23 12.04
CA LYS A 68 -2.70 -7.22 11.20
C LYS A 68 -2.07 -6.52 10.01
N ILE A 69 -0.76 -6.66 9.86
CA ILE A 69 -0.01 -6.04 8.76
C ILE A 69 0.50 -7.15 7.85
N LYS A 70 0.09 -7.12 6.59
CA LYS A 70 0.52 -8.08 5.57
C LYS A 70 1.44 -7.39 4.58
N GLN A 71 2.58 -7.99 4.29
CA GLN A 71 3.44 -7.54 3.22
C GLN A 71 2.92 -8.07 1.89
N ILE A 72 2.73 -7.17 0.92
CA ILE A 72 2.36 -7.56 -0.44
C ILE A 72 3.65 -8.00 -1.13
N ALA A 73 3.72 -9.27 -1.55
CA ALA A 73 4.92 -9.81 -2.20
C ALA A 73 5.08 -9.19 -3.59
N VAL A 74 5.99 -8.24 -3.70
CA VAL A 74 6.18 -7.39 -4.88
C VAL A 74 6.78 -8.15 -6.06
N SER A 75 7.35 -9.33 -5.82
CA SER A 75 8.00 -10.16 -6.84
C SER A 75 7.04 -10.91 -7.76
N LYS A 76 5.76 -11.03 -7.41
CA LYS A 76 4.75 -11.73 -8.21
C LYS A 76 3.88 -10.72 -8.95
N PRO A 77 3.65 -10.88 -10.28
CA PRO A 77 2.80 -9.96 -11.06
C PRO A 77 1.41 -9.76 -10.45
N TYR A 78 0.78 -10.83 -9.99
CA TYR A 78 -0.53 -10.79 -9.34
C TYR A 78 -0.54 -9.82 -8.13
N ASN A 79 0.50 -9.87 -7.31
CA ASN A 79 0.57 -9.04 -6.11
C ASN A 79 0.79 -7.56 -6.43
N ARG A 80 1.44 -7.24 -7.56
CA ARG A 80 1.58 -5.86 -8.01
C ARG A 80 0.23 -5.30 -8.45
N PHE A 81 -0.59 -6.07 -9.15
CA PHE A 81 -1.93 -5.66 -9.53
C PHE A 81 -2.82 -5.49 -8.29
N MET A 82 -2.70 -6.38 -7.30
CA MET A 82 -3.43 -6.23 -6.04
C MET A 82 -3.02 -4.97 -5.29
N HIS A 83 -1.72 -4.65 -5.27
CA HIS A 83 -1.23 -3.41 -4.66
C HIS A 83 -1.86 -2.19 -5.36
N LEU A 84 -1.91 -2.18 -6.68
CA LEU A 84 -2.54 -1.10 -7.43
C LEU A 84 -4.01 -0.96 -7.07
N ILE A 85 -4.76 -2.06 -7.05
CA ILE A 85 -6.19 -2.05 -6.72
C ILE A 85 -6.42 -1.46 -5.32
N LEU A 86 -5.61 -1.86 -4.34
CA LEU A 86 -5.71 -1.37 -2.97
C LEU A 86 -5.36 0.11 -2.84
N SER A 87 -4.46 0.62 -3.69
CA SER A 87 -4.03 2.01 -3.65
C SER A 87 -4.98 2.97 -4.38
N ILE A 88 -5.81 2.49 -5.31
CA ILE A 88 -6.72 3.33 -6.08
C ILE A 88 -7.85 3.88 -5.21
N GLY A 89 -8.42 3.06 -4.32
CA GLY A 89 -9.61 3.47 -3.59
C GLY A 89 -10.80 3.66 -4.53
N ASP A 90 -11.57 4.74 -4.32
CA ASP A 90 -12.76 5.02 -5.11
C ASP A 90 -12.45 5.68 -6.46
N SER A 91 -11.32 6.35 -6.57
CA SER A 91 -10.93 7.06 -7.79
C SER A 91 -9.42 7.24 -7.85
N ILE A 92 -8.92 7.49 -9.05
CA ILE A 92 -7.51 7.74 -9.29
C ILE A 92 -7.38 8.82 -10.38
N SER A 93 -6.39 9.71 -10.25
CA SER A 93 -6.09 10.71 -11.27
C SER A 93 -5.43 10.07 -12.48
N GLU A 94 -5.58 10.71 -13.66
CA GLU A 94 -4.88 10.29 -14.88
C GLU A 94 -3.38 10.22 -14.67
N HIS A 95 -2.82 11.21 -13.98
CA HIS A 95 -1.37 11.27 -13.70
C HIS A 95 -0.91 10.09 -12.85
N ALA A 96 -1.63 9.77 -11.78
CA ALA A 96 -1.31 8.65 -10.90
C ALA A 96 -1.46 7.31 -11.62
N ALA A 97 -2.51 7.15 -12.43
CA ALA A 97 -2.73 5.94 -13.22
C ALA A 97 -1.61 5.73 -14.24
N ALA A 98 -1.17 6.80 -14.92
CA ALA A 98 -0.06 6.73 -15.87
C ALA A 98 1.25 6.33 -15.17
N ALA A 99 1.48 6.83 -13.95
CA ALA A 99 2.65 6.46 -13.15
C ALA A 99 2.66 4.96 -12.82
N HIS A 100 1.52 4.39 -12.45
CA HIS A 100 1.39 2.95 -12.19
C HIS A 100 1.65 2.13 -13.45
N ILE A 101 1.13 2.57 -14.60
CA ILE A 101 1.36 1.90 -15.89
C ILE A 101 2.84 1.91 -16.24
N ASN A 102 3.52 3.05 -16.07
CA ASN A 102 4.96 3.15 -16.29
C ASN A 102 5.74 2.18 -15.41
N ASN A 103 5.35 2.03 -14.14
CA ASN A 103 5.97 1.09 -13.22
C ASN A 103 5.79 -0.35 -13.69
N PHE A 104 4.62 -0.72 -14.20
CA PHE A 104 4.39 -2.06 -14.74
C PHE A 104 5.27 -2.35 -15.94
N VAL A 105 5.49 -1.37 -16.81
CA VAL A 105 6.41 -1.51 -17.96
C VAL A 105 7.85 -1.67 -17.45
N ASP A 106 8.28 -0.83 -16.51
CA ASP A 106 9.64 -0.86 -15.96
C ASP A 106 9.96 -2.19 -15.27
N TYR A 107 8.97 -2.77 -14.60
CA TYR A 107 9.11 -4.07 -13.96
C TYR A 107 8.85 -5.26 -14.89
N MET A 108 8.65 -5.00 -16.19
CA MET A 108 8.42 -6.03 -17.20
C MET A 108 7.15 -6.87 -16.99
N LEU A 109 6.15 -6.31 -16.30
CA LEU A 109 4.86 -6.95 -16.10
C LEU A 109 3.95 -6.83 -17.33
N ILE A 110 4.12 -5.75 -18.08
CA ILE A 110 3.47 -5.50 -19.36
C ILE A 110 4.51 -4.99 -20.35
N THR A 111 4.21 -5.09 -21.64
CA THR A 111 5.11 -4.57 -22.67
C THR A 111 4.98 -3.05 -22.79
N PRO A 112 6.00 -2.34 -23.34
CA PRO A 112 5.87 -0.90 -23.61
C PRO A 112 4.67 -0.58 -24.51
N ARG A 113 4.33 -1.45 -25.46
CA ARG A 113 3.16 -1.29 -26.31
C ARG A 113 1.86 -1.37 -25.51
N ASP A 114 1.76 -2.35 -24.59
CA ASP A 114 0.61 -2.47 -23.71
C ASP A 114 0.45 -1.22 -22.84
N GLY A 115 1.55 -0.70 -22.33
CA GLY A 115 1.57 0.53 -21.55
C GLY A 115 1.05 1.72 -22.34
N MET A 116 1.44 1.86 -23.60
CA MET A 116 0.96 2.93 -24.48
C MET A 116 -0.55 2.84 -24.73
N ILE A 117 -1.06 1.63 -24.97
CA ILE A 117 -2.49 1.40 -25.17
C ILE A 117 -3.27 1.75 -23.90
N MET A 118 -2.80 1.30 -22.75
CA MET A 118 -3.45 1.57 -21.46
C MET A 118 -3.49 3.06 -21.15
N LYS A 119 -2.38 3.78 -21.38
CA LYS A 119 -2.33 5.23 -21.17
C LYS A 119 -3.29 5.98 -22.08
N ALA A 120 -3.41 5.56 -23.34
CA ALA A 120 -4.35 6.16 -24.29
C ALA A 120 -5.80 5.93 -23.85
N ALA A 121 -6.12 4.71 -23.35
CA ALA A 121 -7.45 4.36 -22.89
C ALA A 121 -7.91 5.16 -21.67
N ILE A 122 -6.99 5.51 -20.75
CA ILE A 122 -7.31 6.28 -19.55
C ILE A 122 -7.13 7.78 -19.75
N GLY A 123 -6.65 8.23 -20.90
CA GLY A 123 -6.44 9.63 -21.20
C GLY A 123 -7.73 10.44 -21.09
N SER A 124 -7.65 11.68 -20.61
CA SER A 124 -8.82 12.54 -20.41
C SER A 124 -9.62 12.76 -21.70
N LYS A 125 -8.99 12.72 -22.86
CA LYS A 125 -9.67 12.86 -24.16
C LYS A 125 -10.60 11.66 -24.44
N ALA A 126 -10.13 10.44 -24.16
CA ALA A 126 -10.93 9.21 -24.33
C ALA A 126 -12.09 9.16 -23.33
N LEU A 127 -11.84 9.52 -22.07
CA LEU A 127 -12.85 9.53 -21.01
C LEU A 127 -13.91 10.63 -21.23
N LYS A 128 -13.53 11.77 -21.79
CA LYS A 128 -14.47 12.83 -22.16
C LYS A 128 -15.46 12.37 -23.23
N SER A 129 -15.01 11.63 -24.24
CA SER A 129 -15.88 11.06 -25.25
C SER A 129 -16.92 10.11 -24.65
N SER A 130 -16.50 9.28 -23.72
CA SER A 130 -17.39 8.37 -23.01
C SER A 130 -18.43 9.10 -22.18
N ASN A 131 -18.03 10.16 -21.48
CA ASN A 131 -18.97 10.96 -20.66
C ASN A 131 -19.95 11.77 -21.49
N ALA A 132 -19.55 12.22 -22.68
CA ALA A 132 -20.42 12.98 -23.58
C ALA A 132 -21.55 12.12 -24.17
N GLU A 133 -21.36 10.82 -24.28
CA GLU A 133 -22.39 9.90 -24.77
C GLU A 133 -23.44 9.56 -23.70
N ASN A 134 -23.15 9.82 -22.44
CA ASN A 134 -24.03 9.52 -21.30
C ASN A 134 -24.87 10.73 -20.84
N THR A 135 -24.76 11.82 -21.53
CA THR A 135 -25.64 12.99 -21.33
C THR A 135 -26.65 13.10 -22.51
#